data_dbd876079f9d72478ccbc51bbb23deef
#
_entry.id   dbd876079f9d72478ccbc51bbb23deef
#
_cell.length_a   1.000
_cell.length_b   1.000
_cell.length_c   1.000
_cell.angle_alpha   90.00
_cell.angle_beta   90.00
_cell.angle_gamma   90.00
#
_symmetry.space_group_name_H-M   'P 1'
#
loop_
_entity.id
_entity.type
_entity.pdbx_description
1 polymer ?
#
loop_
_entity_poly.entity_id
_entity_poly.type
_entity_poly.pdbx_seq_one_letter_code
_entity_poly.pdbx_strand_id
1 'polypeptide(L)'
;MKTSGILTIAAAWALLAGCADVSDVTKISGTVKAEAIDEVNVTVPEMSIDTLVPVKDGKFYLEVPANPVVFGAISAASYGVNFIPDGTEIDVVIAEESSAVSRKSGSVQSRFVSYQEKVKTIMNDFNTSVQAIMADTSISEDERKAMIDSNYNAVTGSFVDFNEQVIKDNSDNVIALFALQQAAMLSEDTETQAMIGMLSPALQETESVKTMKAEIQTRIETGEGKMFKDFTVEDSDGKTVKFSDYVGKGKYVLVDFWASWCGPCKAEIPNIRNIYDKYHKKGLEVLSVAVWDQPQATKDTAKVYGVKWDQIINAQQVPTELYGIQGIPHIILFGPDGTILKRNLRGEEIEEEVAKYIK
;
A
#
# COMPACT_ATOMS: atom_id res chain seq x y z
N MET A 1 -3.57 29.96 -38.38
CA MET A 1 -4.93 30.03 -37.84
C MET A 1 -5.32 28.60 -37.48
N LYS A 2 -5.18 28.20 -36.23
CA LYS A 2 -5.72 26.97 -35.70
C LYS A 2 -6.77 27.32 -34.65
N THR A 3 -7.98 26.99 -34.94
CA THR A 3 -9.18 27.26 -34.11
C THR A 3 -9.15 26.36 -32.89
N SER A 4 -9.18 26.98 -31.71
CA SER A 4 -9.46 26.34 -30.41
C SER A 4 -10.87 25.76 -30.43
N GLY A 5 -10.99 24.45 -30.46
CA GLY A 5 -12.23 23.77 -30.23
C GLY A 5 -12.42 23.55 -28.73
N ILE A 6 -13.40 24.24 -28.17
CA ILE A 6 -13.95 23.94 -26.84
C ILE A 6 -14.75 22.66 -26.98
N LEU A 7 -14.24 21.55 -26.44
CA LEU A 7 -14.97 20.29 -26.37
C LEU A 7 -15.90 20.32 -25.15
N THR A 8 -17.17 20.62 -25.38
CA THR A 8 -18.23 20.42 -24.38
C THR A 8 -18.67 18.97 -24.41
N ILE A 9 -18.23 18.16 -23.45
CA ILE A 9 -18.77 16.82 -23.24
C ILE A 9 -19.88 16.95 -22.17
N ALA A 10 -21.14 16.90 -22.61
CA ALA A 10 -22.27 16.81 -21.71
C ALA A 10 -22.49 15.31 -21.36
N ALA A 11 -22.21 14.93 -20.12
CA ALA A 11 -22.65 13.66 -19.55
C ALA A 11 -23.70 13.93 -18.47
N ALA A 12 -24.90 13.41 -18.70
CA ALA A 12 -26.02 13.54 -17.78
C ALA A 12 -25.84 12.60 -16.59
N TRP A 13 -25.73 13.18 -15.39
CA TRP A 13 -25.95 12.46 -14.12
C TRP A 13 -26.94 13.28 -13.30
N ALA A 14 -28.11 12.74 -13.10
CA ALA A 14 -29.16 13.33 -12.25
C ALA A 14 -29.18 12.58 -10.91
N LEU A 15 -29.40 13.39 -9.85
CA LEU A 15 -29.91 13.06 -8.52
C LEU A 15 -28.89 12.62 -7.46
N LEU A 16 -28.55 13.61 -6.61
CA LEU A 16 -28.79 13.49 -5.16
C LEU A 16 -28.77 14.90 -4.56
N ALA A 17 -29.91 15.32 -4.00
CA ALA A 17 -30.14 16.63 -3.43
C ALA A 17 -29.66 16.68 -1.98
N GLY A 18 -28.84 17.68 -1.67
CA GLY A 18 -28.40 18.04 -0.32
C GLY A 18 -27.56 19.32 -0.35
N CYS A 19 -28.22 20.47 -0.37
CA CYS A 19 -27.79 21.83 -0.03
C CYS A 19 -26.30 22.19 -0.01
N ALA A 20 -25.72 22.44 -1.18
CA ALA A 20 -24.83 23.54 -1.55
C ALA A 20 -24.94 23.66 -3.07
N ASP A 21 -24.86 24.87 -3.64
CA ASP A 21 -24.77 25.04 -5.10
C ASP A 21 -23.50 24.38 -5.62
N VAL A 22 -23.54 23.05 -5.82
CA VAL A 22 -22.45 22.30 -6.45
C VAL A 22 -22.62 22.46 -7.94
N SER A 23 -21.68 23.12 -8.58
CA SER A 23 -21.63 23.28 -10.03
C SER A 23 -21.18 21.96 -10.69
N ASP A 24 -21.62 21.72 -11.92
CA ASP A 24 -21.11 20.60 -12.75
C ASP A 24 -19.63 20.76 -13.10
N VAL A 25 -19.02 21.88 -12.73
CA VAL A 25 -17.59 22.17 -12.96
C VAL A 25 -16.95 22.76 -11.70
N THR A 26 -15.72 22.37 -11.46
CA THR A 26 -14.81 22.97 -10.48
C THR A 26 -14.05 24.10 -11.17
N LYS A 27 -14.14 25.31 -10.65
CA LYS A 27 -13.40 26.48 -11.14
C LYS A 27 -12.12 26.63 -10.33
N ILE A 28 -11.01 26.68 -11.02
CA ILE A 28 -9.68 26.75 -10.40
C ILE A 28 -9.01 28.05 -10.82
N SER A 29 -8.76 28.92 -9.85
CA SER A 29 -7.94 30.11 -10.00
C SER A 29 -6.59 29.89 -9.32
N GLY A 30 -5.50 30.16 -10.02
CA GLY A 30 -4.17 29.92 -9.46
C GLY A 30 -3.25 31.12 -9.54
N THR A 31 -2.33 31.19 -8.58
CA THR A 31 -1.21 32.13 -8.56
C THR A 31 0.10 31.35 -8.50
N VAL A 32 1.02 31.65 -9.40
CA VAL A 32 2.37 31.09 -9.42
C VAL A 32 3.33 32.16 -8.89
N LYS A 33 4.04 31.85 -7.82
CA LYS A 33 5.01 32.75 -7.16
C LYS A 33 6.47 32.41 -7.51
N ALA A 34 6.69 31.33 -8.27
CA ALA A 34 8.01 30.96 -8.77
C ALA A 34 8.33 31.70 -10.07
N GLU A 35 9.60 32.08 -10.25
CA GLU A 35 10.05 32.78 -11.46
C GLU A 35 10.13 31.86 -12.68
N ALA A 36 9.92 32.43 -13.88
CA ALA A 36 10.08 31.75 -15.17
C ALA A 36 9.16 30.53 -15.41
N ILE A 37 7.95 30.55 -14.86
CA ILE A 37 6.92 29.52 -15.13
C ILE A 37 5.86 30.16 -16.04
N ASP A 38 5.78 29.68 -17.27
CA ASP A 38 4.85 30.17 -18.30
C ASP A 38 3.60 29.30 -18.43
N GLU A 39 3.62 28.11 -17.84
CA GLU A 39 2.49 27.16 -17.87
C GLU A 39 2.48 26.26 -16.63
N VAL A 40 1.30 25.76 -16.28
CA VAL A 40 1.10 24.72 -15.28
C VAL A 40 0.51 23.48 -15.94
N ASN A 41 0.94 22.29 -15.52
CA ASN A 41 0.32 21.05 -15.96
C ASN A 41 -0.80 20.66 -15.00
N VAL A 42 -1.98 20.36 -15.55
CA VAL A 42 -3.15 19.90 -14.77
C VAL A 42 -3.52 18.51 -15.22
N THR A 43 -3.51 17.57 -14.27
CA THR A 43 -3.85 16.18 -14.51
C THR A 43 -5.00 15.72 -13.62
N VAL A 44 -5.93 14.96 -14.20
CA VAL A 44 -6.93 14.14 -13.49
C VAL A 44 -6.99 12.81 -14.24
N PRO A 45 -6.13 11.86 -13.90
CA PRO A 45 -5.93 10.63 -14.69
C PRO A 45 -7.22 9.85 -14.94
N GLU A 46 -8.05 9.68 -13.93
CA GLU A 46 -9.30 8.94 -14.00
C GLU A 46 -10.35 9.60 -14.92
N MET A 47 -10.15 10.89 -15.24
CA MET A 47 -10.97 11.65 -16.18
C MET A 47 -10.28 11.86 -17.53
N SER A 48 -9.11 11.26 -17.73
CA SER A 48 -8.29 11.43 -18.93
C SER A 48 -7.96 12.91 -19.22
N ILE A 49 -7.77 13.70 -18.17
CA ILE A 49 -7.34 15.10 -18.26
C ILE A 49 -5.82 15.13 -18.03
N ASP A 50 -5.11 15.65 -19.03
CA ASP A 50 -3.69 15.99 -18.97
C ASP A 50 -3.49 17.21 -19.90
N THR A 51 -3.37 18.39 -19.30
CA THR A 51 -3.38 19.63 -20.07
C THR A 51 -2.44 20.70 -19.51
N LEU A 52 -1.82 21.44 -20.40
CA LEU A 52 -1.01 22.59 -20.06
C LEU A 52 -1.88 23.86 -20.08
N VAL A 53 -1.84 24.62 -19.00
CA VAL A 53 -2.60 25.86 -18.81
C VAL A 53 -1.62 27.03 -18.76
N PRO A 54 -1.71 28.03 -19.66
CA PRO A 54 -0.82 29.17 -19.68
C PRO A 54 -0.92 30.02 -18.40
N VAL A 55 0.24 30.44 -17.90
CA VAL A 55 0.36 31.42 -16.82
C VAL A 55 0.58 32.82 -17.43
N LYS A 56 -0.27 33.78 -17.07
CA LYS A 56 -0.17 35.17 -17.47
C LYS A 56 -0.10 36.07 -16.24
N ASP A 57 0.89 36.90 -16.16
CA ASP A 57 1.12 37.78 -15.01
C ASP A 57 1.09 37.02 -13.66
N GLY A 58 1.70 35.83 -13.66
CA GLY A 58 1.73 34.93 -12.49
C GLY A 58 0.39 34.30 -12.12
N LYS A 59 -0.59 34.31 -13.03
CA LYS A 59 -1.95 33.75 -12.75
C LYS A 59 -2.38 32.78 -13.84
N PHE A 60 -3.19 31.81 -13.46
CA PHE A 60 -3.87 30.89 -14.37
C PHE A 60 -5.32 30.66 -13.95
N TYR A 61 -6.13 30.21 -14.90
CA TYR A 61 -7.53 29.84 -14.66
C TYR A 61 -7.91 28.66 -15.54
N LEU A 62 -8.67 27.74 -15.00
CA LEU A 62 -9.29 26.65 -15.75
C LEU A 62 -10.57 26.17 -15.08
N GLU A 63 -11.36 25.43 -15.85
CA GLU A 63 -12.53 24.70 -15.37
C GLU A 63 -12.33 23.21 -15.66
N VAL A 64 -12.61 22.36 -14.68
CA VAL A 64 -12.63 20.90 -14.82
C VAL A 64 -14.01 20.37 -14.43
N PRO A 65 -14.53 19.33 -15.11
CA PRO A 65 -15.80 18.72 -14.68
C PRO A 65 -15.74 18.28 -13.22
N ALA A 66 -16.85 18.44 -12.50
CA ALA A 66 -16.93 18.04 -11.11
C ALA A 66 -16.96 16.51 -10.99
N ASN A 67 -16.12 15.98 -10.15
CA ASN A 67 -16.08 14.55 -9.77
C ASN A 67 -15.42 14.41 -8.38
N PRO A 68 -16.20 14.34 -7.28
CA PRO A 68 -15.65 14.29 -5.93
C PRO A 68 -14.99 12.94 -5.56
N VAL A 69 -14.98 11.97 -6.47
CA VAL A 69 -14.41 10.62 -6.23
C VAL A 69 -13.02 10.44 -6.83
N VAL A 70 -12.41 11.51 -7.36
CA VAL A 70 -11.07 11.48 -7.94
C VAL A 70 -10.18 12.60 -7.39
N PHE A 71 -8.87 12.40 -7.50
CA PHE A 71 -7.89 13.46 -7.28
C PHE A 71 -7.40 14.03 -8.60
N GLY A 72 -7.17 15.35 -8.61
CA GLY A 72 -6.37 16.02 -9.62
C GLY A 72 -5.07 16.54 -9.03
N ALA A 73 -4.11 16.82 -9.90
CA ALA A 73 -2.86 17.48 -9.54
C ALA A 73 -2.64 18.70 -10.45
N ILE A 74 -2.08 19.76 -9.89
CA ILE A 74 -1.58 20.92 -10.61
C ILE A 74 -0.11 21.05 -10.28
N SER A 75 0.74 21.01 -11.28
CA SER A 75 2.18 21.07 -11.13
C SER A 75 2.83 22.10 -12.06
N ALA A 76 3.94 22.68 -11.59
CA ALA A 76 4.79 23.56 -12.36
C ALA A 76 6.24 23.30 -11.94
N ALA A 77 7.10 22.89 -12.88
CA ALA A 77 8.45 22.38 -12.61
C ALA A 77 8.43 21.26 -11.54
N SER A 78 9.09 21.49 -10.38
CA SER A 78 9.14 20.54 -9.26
C SER A 78 8.08 20.81 -8.17
N TYR A 79 7.19 21.78 -8.37
CA TYR A 79 6.21 22.21 -7.38
C TYR A 79 4.81 21.77 -7.80
N GLY A 80 3.96 21.43 -6.83
CA GLY A 80 2.59 21.06 -7.16
C GLY A 80 1.68 20.94 -5.94
N VAL A 81 0.40 20.80 -6.24
CA VAL A 81 -0.66 20.53 -5.25
C VAL A 81 -1.63 19.50 -5.80
N ASN A 82 -2.21 18.73 -4.91
CA ASN A 82 -3.37 17.90 -5.23
C ASN A 82 -4.65 18.66 -4.92
N PHE A 83 -5.69 18.44 -5.73
CA PHE A 83 -7.00 19.02 -5.53
C PHE A 83 -8.09 17.97 -5.77
N ILE A 84 -9.29 18.26 -5.28
CA ILE A 84 -10.48 17.44 -5.52
C ILE A 84 -11.45 18.28 -6.36
N PRO A 85 -11.80 17.84 -7.58
CA PRO A 85 -12.74 18.56 -8.43
C PRO A 85 -14.18 18.36 -7.93
N ASP A 86 -14.54 18.98 -6.80
CA ASP A 86 -15.80 18.75 -6.08
C ASP A 86 -16.95 19.71 -6.49
N GLY A 87 -16.81 20.43 -7.60
CA GLY A 87 -17.81 21.39 -8.09
C GLY A 87 -17.77 22.74 -7.39
N THR A 88 -16.79 22.99 -6.53
CA THR A 88 -16.62 24.29 -5.84
C THR A 88 -15.53 25.13 -6.49
N GLU A 89 -15.42 26.41 -6.09
CA GLU A 89 -14.29 27.27 -6.48
C GLU A 89 -13.08 26.96 -5.62
N ILE A 90 -11.92 26.80 -6.26
CA ILE A 90 -10.64 26.49 -5.64
C ILE A 90 -9.64 27.58 -6.03
N ASP A 91 -8.95 28.15 -5.05
CA ASP A 91 -7.77 29.00 -5.28
C ASP A 91 -6.50 28.22 -4.97
N VAL A 92 -5.54 28.27 -5.88
CA VAL A 92 -4.28 27.53 -5.80
C VAL A 92 -3.12 28.49 -5.75
N VAL A 93 -2.15 28.22 -4.89
CA VAL A 93 -0.86 28.92 -4.89
C VAL A 93 0.23 27.89 -5.15
N ILE A 94 1.00 28.09 -6.22
CA ILE A 94 2.22 27.33 -6.51
C ILE A 94 3.42 28.18 -6.12
N ALA A 95 4.22 27.70 -5.17
CA ALA A 95 5.38 28.42 -4.66
C ALA A 95 6.50 27.46 -4.27
N GLU A 96 7.75 27.93 -4.27
CA GLU A 96 8.95 27.14 -3.98
C GLU A 96 8.94 26.54 -2.58
N GLU A 97 8.51 27.29 -1.57
CA GLU A 97 8.56 26.84 -0.17
C GLU A 97 7.27 26.16 0.30
N SER A 98 6.13 26.54 -0.27
CA SER A 98 4.84 25.91 0.09
C SER A 98 3.77 26.16 -0.97
N SER A 99 3.42 25.12 -1.70
CA SER A 99 2.22 25.16 -2.54
C SER A 99 0.99 24.84 -1.70
N ALA A 100 -0.13 25.49 -1.96
CA ALA A 100 -1.35 25.37 -1.15
C ALA A 100 -2.62 25.45 -2.00
N VAL A 101 -3.67 24.77 -1.54
CA VAL A 101 -5.03 24.88 -2.07
C VAL A 101 -5.88 25.57 -1.03
N SER A 102 -6.66 26.58 -1.45
CA SER A 102 -7.58 27.28 -0.54
C SER A 102 -8.82 26.46 -0.21
N ARG A 103 -9.50 26.87 0.84
CA ARG A 103 -10.65 26.16 1.41
C ARG A 103 -11.91 26.96 1.25
N LYS A 104 -12.89 26.41 0.53
CA LYS A 104 -14.28 26.82 0.74
C LYS A 104 -14.85 25.96 1.88
N SER A 105 -15.35 26.57 2.94
CA SER A 105 -15.90 25.83 4.10
C SER A 105 -17.00 24.86 3.64
N GLY A 106 -16.91 23.60 4.12
CA GLY A 106 -17.92 22.56 3.83
C GLY A 106 -17.68 21.77 2.52
N SER A 107 -16.75 22.18 1.66
CA SER A 107 -16.40 21.42 0.44
C SER A 107 -15.66 20.12 0.76
N VAL A 108 -15.65 19.17 -0.20
CA VAL A 108 -14.83 17.93 -0.06
C VAL A 108 -13.36 18.31 0.07
N GLN A 109 -12.91 19.27 -0.73
CA GLN A 109 -11.55 19.81 -0.65
C GLN A 109 -11.21 20.32 0.77
N SER A 110 -12.11 21.06 1.41
CA SER A 110 -11.84 21.58 2.77
C SER A 110 -11.77 20.49 3.84
N ARG A 111 -12.61 19.44 3.69
CA ARG A 111 -12.56 18.27 4.57
C ARG A 111 -11.25 17.49 4.39
N PHE A 112 -10.78 17.34 3.15
CA PHE A 112 -9.51 16.67 2.87
C PHE A 112 -8.32 17.40 3.49
N VAL A 113 -8.28 18.73 3.39
CA VAL A 113 -7.20 19.49 4.04
C VAL A 113 -7.26 19.35 5.57
N SER A 114 -8.46 19.37 6.15
CA SER A 114 -8.63 19.15 7.61
C SER A 114 -8.19 17.74 8.02
N TYR A 115 -8.46 16.74 7.19
CA TYR A 115 -7.96 15.39 7.36
C TYR A 115 -6.42 15.35 7.38
N GLN A 116 -5.77 15.96 6.38
CA GLN A 116 -4.31 16.00 6.29
C GLN A 116 -3.67 16.71 7.49
N GLU A 117 -4.26 17.81 7.97
CA GLU A 117 -3.79 18.52 9.17
C GLU A 117 -3.90 17.64 10.42
N LYS A 118 -4.99 16.88 10.55
CA LYS A 118 -5.17 15.95 11.67
C LYS A 118 -4.14 14.82 11.64
N VAL A 119 -3.92 14.21 10.47
CA VAL A 119 -2.86 13.19 10.29
C VAL A 119 -1.50 13.76 10.67
N LYS A 120 -1.15 14.94 10.19
CA LYS A 120 0.10 15.62 10.54
C LYS A 120 0.24 15.83 12.06
N THR A 121 -0.83 16.21 12.73
CA THR A 121 -0.84 16.38 14.19
C THR A 121 -0.57 15.05 14.89
N ILE A 122 -1.27 13.97 14.52
CA ILE A 122 -1.08 12.62 15.08
C ILE A 122 0.39 12.17 14.93
N MET A 123 0.97 12.36 13.74
CA MET A 123 2.37 11.98 13.50
C MET A 123 3.37 12.82 14.28
N ASN A 124 3.11 14.13 14.42
CA ASN A 124 3.98 15.00 15.23
C ASN A 124 3.92 14.65 16.72
N ASP A 125 2.73 14.36 17.25
CA ASP A 125 2.53 13.96 18.65
C ASP A 125 3.24 12.63 18.94
N PHE A 126 3.12 11.67 18.01
CA PHE A 126 3.85 10.40 18.09
C PHE A 126 5.38 10.64 18.13
N ASN A 127 5.91 11.38 17.16
CA ASN A 127 7.34 11.65 17.08
C ASN A 127 7.86 12.37 18.34
N THR A 128 7.09 13.33 18.86
CA THR A 128 7.44 14.05 20.09
C THR A 128 7.47 13.10 21.29
N SER A 129 6.49 12.20 21.39
CA SER A 129 6.44 11.19 22.45
C SER A 129 7.63 10.23 22.37
N VAL A 130 7.95 9.71 21.16
CA VAL A 130 9.11 8.84 20.97
C VAL A 130 10.42 9.55 21.33
N GLN A 131 10.59 10.80 20.90
CA GLN A 131 11.78 11.59 21.26
C GLN A 131 11.91 11.78 22.78
N ALA A 132 10.81 12.03 23.49
CA ALA A 132 10.81 12.16 24.94
C ALA A 132 11.22 10.84 25.63
N ILE A 133 10.69 9.69 25.18
CA ILE A 133 11.06 8.36 25.68
C ILE A 133 12.56 8.08 25.40
N MET A 134 13.05 8.42 24.22
CA MET A 134 14.46 8.22 23.85
C MET A 134 15.42 9.10 24.64
N ALA A 135 14.99 10.30 25.04
CA ALA A 135 15.79 11.23 25.81
C ALA A 135 15.80 10.93 27.33
N ASP A 136 14.90 10.07 27.80
CA ASP A 136 14.84 9.71 29.23
C ASP A 136 15.98 8.73 29.58
N THR A 137 16.95 9.23 30.33
CA THR A 137 18.11 8.45 30.80
C THR A 137 17.84 7.71 32.10
N SER A 138 16.67 7.89 32.73
CA SER A 138 16.30 7.24 34.00
C SER A 138 15.72 5.83 33.83
N ILE A 139 15.32 5.43 32.60
CA ILE A 139 14.74 4.15 32.28
C ILE A 139 15.76 3.22 31.59
N SER A 140 15.62 1.92 31.81
CA SER A 140 16.43 0.90 31.14
C SER A 140 16.12 0.79 29.64
N GLU A 141 16.99 0.14 28.89
CA GLU A 141 16.77 -0.09 27.45
C GLU A 141 15.53 -0.94 27.18
N ASP A 142 15.28 -1.95 28.01
CA ASP A 142 14.09 -2.82 27.88
C ASP A 142 12.80 -2.05 28.20
N GLU A 143 12.80 -1.21 29.23
CA GLU A 143 11.66 -0.33 29.54
C GLU A 143 11.41 0.66 28.41
N ARG A 144 12.48 1.26 27.87
CA ARG A 144 12.38 2.19 26.72
C ARG A 144 11.73 1.52 25.52
N LYS A 145 12.20 0.32 25.16
CA LYS A 145 11.63 -0.47 24.08
C LYS A 145 10.15 -0.76 24.33
N ALA A 146 9.79 -1.26 25.50
CA ALA A 146 8.41 -1.56 25.87
C ALA A 146 7.50 -0.30 25.79
N MET A 147 7.99 0.86 26.22
CA MET A 147 7.25 2.13 26.14
C MET A 147 7.05 2.59 24.68
N ILE A 148 8.07 2.45 23.83
CA ILE A 148 7.95 2.78 22.39
C ILE A 148 6.96 1.84 21.72
N ASP A 149 7.03 0.53 21.94
CA ASP A 149 6.12 -0.47 21.40
C ASP A 149 4.67 -0.21 21.86
N SER A 150 4.47 0.10 23.13
CA SER A 150 3.15 0.47 23.67
C SER A 150 2.60 1.75 23.03
N ASN A 151 3.44 2.78 22.87
CA ASN A 151 3.04 4.03 22.22
C ASN A 151 2.70 3.81 20.74
N TYR A 152 3.51 3.03 20.03
CA TYR A 152 3.25 2.66 18.65
C TYR A 152 1.89 1.96 18.49
N ASN A 153 1.61 0.95 19.31
CA ASN A 153 0.35 0.21 19.27
C ASN A 153 -0.87 1.12 19.58
N ALA A 154 -0.74 2.02 20.57
CA ALA A 154 -1.81 2.94 20.91
C ALA A 154 -2.10 3.94 19.78
N VAL A 155 -1.05 4.50 19.17
CA VAL A 155 -1.20 5.45 18.05
C VAL A 155 -1.74 4.75 16.81
N THR A 156 -1.27 3.54 16.51
CA THR A 156 -1.76 2.73 15.38
C THR A 156 -3.26 2.45 15.52
N GLY A 157 -3.71 1.96 16.68
CA GLY A 157 -5.12 1.73 16.94
C GLY A 157 -5.96 3.00 16.79
N SER A 158 -5.53 4.10 17.42
CA SER A 158 -6.22 5.40 17.32
C SER A 158 -6.25 5.94 15.88
N PHE A 159 -5.23 5.68 15.10
CA PHE A 159 -5.16 6.10 13.70
C PHE A 159 -6.11 5.29 12.82
N VAL A 160 -6.24 3.98 13.06
CA VAL A 160 -7.23 3.13 12.38
C VAL A 160 -8.65 3.60 12.72
N ASP A 161 -8.97 3.81 14.00
CA ASP A 161 -10.28 4.30 14.44
C ASP A 161 -10.63 5.67 13.82
N PHE A 162 -9.65 6.57 13.76
CA PHE A 162 -9.80 7.87 13.11
C PHE A 162 -10.14 7.72 11.62
N ASN A 163 -9.40 6.87 10.89
CA ASN A 163 -9.66 6.64 9.48
C ASN A 163 -11.01 5.95 9.25
N GLU A 164 -11.41 5.00 10.10
CA GLU A 164 -12.74 4.39 10.03
C GLU A 164 -13.85 5.43 10.16
N GLN A 165 -13.72 6.39 11.09
CA GLN A 165 -14.68 7.48 11.23
C GLN A 165 -14.67 8.39 9.98
N VAL A 166 -13.51 8.71 9.44
CA VAL A 166 -13.38 9.49 8.20
C VAL A 166 -14.05 8.78 7.01
N ILE A 167 -13.92 7.46 6.90
CA ILE A 167 -14.60 6.66 5.87
C ILE A 167 -16.11 6.78 6.01
N LYS A 168 -16.66 6.66 7.22
CA LYS A 168 -18.10 6.80 7.50
C LYS A 168 -18.63 8.18 7.09
N ASP A 169 -17.90 9.23 7.45
CA ASP A 169 -18.30 10.62 7.22
C ASP A 169 -18.12 11.07 5.75
N ASN A 170 -17.38 10.30 4.94
CA ASN A 170 -17.05 10.61 3.55
C ASN A 170 -17.29 9.41 2.61
N SER A 171 -18.26 8.57 2.91
CA SER A 171 -18.46 7.27 2.24
C SER A 171 -18.77 7.36 0.73
N ASP A 172 -19.00 8.55 0.20
CA ASP A 172 -19.37 8.84 -1.18
C ASP A 172 -18.32 9.64 -1.97
N ASN A 173 -17.15 9.90 -1.38
CA ASN A 173 -16.12 10.72 -2.02
C ASN A 173 -14.70 10.17 -1.79
N VAL A 174 -13.73 10.76 -2.50
CA VAL A 174 -12.34 10.25 -2.56
C VAL A 174 -11.61 10.26 -1.21
N ILE A 175 -12.06 11.06 -0.23
CA ILE A 175 -11.46 11.07 1.11
C ILE A 175 -11.60 9.69 1.76
N ALA A 176 -12.75 9.04 1.58
CA ALA A 176 -12.95 7.68 2.10
C ALA A 176 -11.99 6.67 1.47
N LEU A 177 -11.71 6.77 0.16
CA LEU A 177 -10.74 5.90 -0.50
C LEU A 177 -9.33 6.12 0.04
N PHE A 178 -8.97 7.38 0.26
CA PHE A 178 -7.66 7.72 0.83
C PHE A 178 -7.53 7.22 2.28
N ALA A 179 -8.53 7.46 3.12
CA ALA A 179 -8.57 7.00 4.49
C ALA A 179 -8.54 5.46 4.58
N LEU A 180 -9.28 4.77 3.69
CA LEU A 180 -9.26 3.31 3.59
C LEU A 180 -7.87 2.79 3.26
N GLN A 181 -7.19 3.40 2.31
CA GLN A 181 -5.82 3.00 1.95
C GLN A 181 -4.85 3.17 3.14
N GLN A 182 -4.97 4.27 3.89
CA GLN A 182 -4.13 4.50 5.07
C GLN A 182 -4.44 3.49 6.20
N ALA A 183 -5.71 3.21 6.47
CA ALA A 183 -6.12 2.25 7.49
C ALA A 183 -5.71 0.82 7.13
N ALA A 184 -5.89 0.41 5.87
CA ALA A 184 -5.58 -0.93 5.39
C ALA A 184 -4.11 -1.34 5.55
N MET A 185 -3.19 -0.38 5.63
CA MET A 185 -1.77 -0.64 5.89
C MET A 185 -1.50 -1.10 7.33
N LEU A 186 -2.43 -0.86 8.24
CA LEU A 186 -2.28 -1.07 9.68
C LEU A 186 -3.35 -2.00 10.27
N SER A 187 -4.30 -2.44 9.45
CA SER A 187 -5.44 -3.26 9.84
C SER A 187 -5.33 -4.69 9.32
N GLU A 188 -5.97 -5.59 10.01
CA GLU A 188 -6.17 -6.96 9.52
C GLU A 188 -7.13 -6.99 8.31
N ASP A 189 -7.04 -8.03 7.48
CA ASP A 189 -7.87 -8.18 6.27
C ASP A 189 -9.38 -8.13 6.56
N THR A 190 -9.82 -8.68 7.69
CA THR A 190 -11.23 -8.66 8.12
C THR A 190 -11.71 -7.25 8.48
N GLU A 191 -10.87 -6.46 9.12
CA GLU A 191 -11.16 -5.06 9.46
C GLU A 191 -11.21 -4.20 8.20
N THR A 192 -10.22 -4.38 7.30
CA THR A 192 -10.20 -3.71 6.00
C THR A 192 -11.45 -4.04 5.17
N GLN A 193 -11.88 -5.31 5.16
CA GLN A 193 -13.10 -5.72 4.48
C GLN A 193 -14.36 -5.06 5.08
N ALA A 194 -14.42 -4.92 6.40
CA ALA A 194 -15.50 -4.20 7.07
C ALA A 194 -15.52 -2.71 6.67
N MET A 195 -14.36 -2.04 6.63
CA MET A 195 -14.23 -0.65 6.17
C MET A 195 -14.65 -0.47 4.71
N ILE A 196 -14.29 -1.40 3.82
CA ILE A 196 -14.78 -1.40 2.43
C ILE A 196 -16.32 -1.45 2.39
N GLY A 197 -16.95 -2.21 3.28
CA GLY A 197 -18.41 -2.28 3.39
C GLY A 197 -19.09 -0.97 3.76
N MET A 198 -18.35 0.00 4.31
CA MET A 198 -18.85 1.33 4.67
C MET A 198 -18.90 2.30 3.47
N LEU A 199 -18.17 2.00 2.40
CA LEU A 199 -18.16 2.83 1.20
C LEU A 199 -19.48 2.75 0.46
N SER A 200 -19.86 3.84 -0.23
CA SER A 200 -21.01 3.83 -1.14
C SER A 200 -20.82 2.78 -2.26
N PRO A 201 -21.92 2.28 -2.85
CA PRO A 201 -21.81 1.33 -3.96
C PRO A 201 -20.94 1.85 -5.12
N ALA A 202 -20.98 3.15 -5.40
CA ALA A 202 -20.17 3.74 -6.47
C ALA A 202 -18.67 3.65 -6.18
N LEU A 203 -18.24 3.91 -4.93
CA LEU A 203 -16.83 3.78 -4.54
C LEU A 203 -16.38 2.32 -4.48
N GLN A 204 -17.26 1.40 -4.10
CA GLN A 204 -16.95 -0.03 -4.09
C GLN A 204 -16.68 -0.61 -5.47
N GLU A 205 -17.20 0.04 -6.53
CA GLU A 205 -16.99 -0.33 -7.93
C GLU A 205 -15.74 0.31 -8.58
N THR A 206 -15.01 1.16 -7.85
CA THR A 206 -13.74 1.70 -8.35
C THR A 206 -12.69 0.60 -8.49
N GLU A 207 -11.80 0.73 -9.47
CA GLU A 207 -10.76 -0.29 -9.73
C GLU A 207 -9.84 -0.48 -8.52
N SER A 208 -9.51 0.58 -7.80
CA SER A 208 -8.69 0.49 -6.60
C SER A 208 -9.32 -0.38 -5.49
N VAL A 209 -10.63 -0.22 -5.26
CA VAL A 209 -11.36 -1.02 -4.26
C VAL A 209 -11.56 -2.45 -4.73
N LYS A 210 -11.84 -2.68 -6.02
CA LYS A 210 -11.93 -4.03 -6.58
C LYS A 210 -10.62 -4.78 -6.45
N THR A 211 -9.51 -4.13 -6.78
CA THR A 211 -8.16 -4.70 -6.61
C THR A 211 -7.90 -5.04 -5.14
N MET A 212 -8.18 -4.11 -4.22
CA MET A 212 -8.01 -4.35 -2.78
C MET A 212 -8.87 -5.53 -2.29
N LYS A 213 -10.15 -5.63 -2.71
CA LYS A 213 -11.01 -6.77 -2.40
C LYS A 213 -10.43 -8.10 -2.90
N ALA A 214 -9.91 -8.11 -4.13
CA ALA A 214 -9.32 -9.31 -4.71
C ALA A 214 -8.05 -9.75 -3.96
N GLU A 215 -7.20 -8.80 -3.58
CA GLU A 215 -5.99 -9.05 -2.79
C GLU A 215 -6.33 -9.58 -1.39
N ILE A 216 -7.29 -8.98 -0.70
CA ILE A 216 -7.77 -9.44 0.60
C ILE A 216 -8.32 -10.86 0.48
N GLN A 217 -9.17 -11.13 -0.53
CA GLN A 217 -9.72 -12.46 -0.77
C GLN A 217 -8.61 -13.50 -0.98
N THR A 218 -7.58 -13.13 -1.75
CA THR A 218 -6.41 -13.99 -1.98
C THR A 218 -5.68 -14.33 -0.67
N ARG A 219 -5.47 -13.33 0.21
CA ARG A 219 -4.83 -13.54 1.52
C ARG A 219 -5.69 -14.38 2.47
N ILE A 220 -7.01 -14.18 2.46
CA ILE A 220 -7.95 -15.00 3.24
C ILE A 220 -7.92 -16.47 2.75
N GLU A 221 -7.91 -16.69 1.46
CA GLU A 221 -7.88 -18.04 0.85
C GLU A 221 -6.55 -18.76 1.05
N THR A 222 -5.48 -18.03 1.30
CA THR A 222 -4.13 -18.53 1.59
C THR A 222 -3.69 -18.21 3.02
N GLY A 223 -4.65 -17.98 3.92
CA GLY A 223 -4.42 -17.74 5.35
C GLY A 223 -4.08 -18.98 6.13
N GLU A 224 -3.77 -18.81 7.41
CA GLU A 224 -3.49 -19.91 8.33
C GLU A 224 -4.69 -20.85 8.44
N GLY A 225 -4.44 -22.16 8.47
CA GLY A 225 -5.46 -23.22 8.46
C GLY A 225 -6.03 -23.53 7.07
N LYS A 226 -5.67 -22.81 6.02
CA LYS A 226 -6.07 -23.10 4.63
C LYS A 226 -5.09 -24.06 3.96
N MET A 227 -5.57 -24.75 2.93
CA MET A 227 -4.72 -25.58 2.10
C MET A 227 -3.86 -24.71 1.18
N PHE A 228 -2.65 -25.15 0.88
CA PHE A 228 -1.79 -24.49 -0.10
C PHE A 228 -2.48 -24.41 -1.47
N LYS A 229 -2.15 -23.37 -2.22
CA LYS A 229 -2.51 -23.25 -3.62
C LYS A 229 -1.32 -23.66 -4.48
N ASP A 230 -1.52 -24.62 -5.37
CA ASP A 230 -0.47 -25.08 -6.28
C ASP A 230 -0.19 -24.06 -7.38
N PHE A 231 1.05 -23.95 -7.78
CA PHE A 231 1.45 -23.19 -8.95
C PHE A 231 2.50 -23.96 -9.74
N THR A 232 2.58 -23.62 -11.02
CA THR A 232 3.53 -24.22 -11.96
C THR A 232 4.33 -23.10 -12.61
N VAL A 233 5.64 -23.23 -12.60
CA VAL A 233 6.55 -22.27 -13.24
C VAL A 233 7.58 -23.03 -14.09
N GLU A 234 8.18 -22.32 -15.03
CA GLU A 234 9.36 -22.79 -15.73
C GLU A 234 10.61 -22.28 -14.98
N ASP A 235 11.45 -23.19 -14.52
CA ASP A 235 12.67 -22.81 -13.83
C ASP A 235 13.70 -22.20 -14.80
N SER A 236 14.84 -21.78 -14.25
CA SER A 236 15.91 -21.13 -15.03
C SER A 236 16.53 -22.02 -16.11
N ASP A 237 16.28 -23.32 -16.09
CA ASP A 237 16.84 -24.31 -17.02
C ASP A 237 15.77 -24.81 -18.01
N GLY A 238 14.59 -24.16 -18.05
CA GLY A 238 13.47 -24.49 -18.93
C GLY A 238 12.66 -25.71 -18.49
N LYS A 239 12.87 -26.17 -17.24
CA LYS A 239 12.13 -27.30 -16.70
C LYS A 239 10.87 -26.82 -15.98
N THR A 240 9.76 -27.47 -16.26
CA THR A 240 8.52 -27.25 -15.52
C THR A 240 8.63 -27.78 -14.08
N VAL A 241 8.38 -26.93 -13.09
CA VAL A 241 8.40 -27.23 -11.66
C VAL A 241 7.06 -26.87 -11.06
N LYS A 242 6.51 -27.72 -10.21
CA LYS A 242 5.27 -27.50 -9.48
C LYS A 242 5.56 -27.30 -8.01
N PHE A 243 4.85 -26.41 -7.37
CA PHE A 243 4.95 -26.20 -5.94
C PHE A 243 4.53 -27.47 -5.16
N SER A 244 3.54 -28.19 -5.70
CA SER A 244 3.11 -29.49 -5.18
C SER A 244 4.17 -30.60 -5.31
N ASP A 245 5.29 -30.39 -5.99
CA ASP A 245 6.41 -31.33 -5.95
C ASP A 245 7.10 -31.35 -4.57
N TYR A 246 6.95 -30.26 -3.81
CA TYR A 246 7.59 -30.04 -2.50
C TYR A 246 6.58 -30.04 -1.34
N VAL A 247 5.44 -29.37 -1.46
CA VAL A 247 4.45 -29.17 -0.41
C VAL A 247 3.34 -30.23 -0.49
N GLY A 248 2.83 -30.68 0.68
CA GLY A 248 1.76 -31.69 0.74
C GLY A 248 2.25 -33.12 0.47
N LYS A 249 3.53 -33.41 0.72
CA LYS A 249 4.17 -34.73 0.49
C LYS A 249 4.46 -35.49 1.78
N GLY A 250 3.73 -35.20 2.85
CA GLY A 250 3.89 -35.89 4.13
C GLY A 250 5.01 -35.37 5.01
N LYS A 251 5.60 -34.23 4.67
CA LYS A 251 6.61 -33.53 5.46
C LYS A 251 6.21 -32.09 5.75
N TYR A 252 6.71 -31.54 6.83
CA TYR A 252 6.66 -30.09 7.06
C TYR A 252 7.58 -29.37 6.08
N VAL A 253 7.13 -28.25 5.51
CA VAL A 253 7.94 -27.48 4.57
C VAL A 253 7.96 -26.02 5.00
N LEU A 254 9.16 -25.50 5.26
CA LEU A 254 9.39 -24.08 5.45
C LEU A 254 9.71 -23.46 4.10
N VAL A 255 8.85 -22.59 3.61
CA VAL A 255 9.01 -21.93 2.31
C VAL A 255 9.41 -20.49 2.52
N ASP A 256 10.54 -20.08 1.93
CA ASP A 256 11.07 -18.73 1.95
C ASP A 256 10.91 -18.09 0.56
N PHE A 257 10.06 -17.08 0.44
CA PHE A 257 9.94 -16.26 -0.76
C PHE A 257 10.94 -15.11 -0.66
N TRP A 258 11.90 -15.07 -1.58
CA TRP A 258 13.05 -14.20 -1.49
C TRP A 258 13.55 -13.68 -2.84
N ALA A 259 14.54 -12.76 -2.82
CA ALA A 259 15.28 -12.32 -4.00
C ALA A 259 16.73 -11.97 -3.67
N SER A 260 17.62 -12.06 -4.65
CA SER A 260 19.05 -11.76 -4.49
C SER A 260 19.35 -10.31 -4.11
N TRP A 261 18.52 -9.38 -4.56
CA TRP A 261 18.61 -7.95 -4.24
C TRP A 261 18.04 -7.58 -2.87
N CYS A 262 17.26 -8.48 -2.25
CA CYS A 262 16.59 -8.24 -0.97
C CYS A 262 17.58 -8.35 0.21
N GLY A 263 17.96 -7.24 0.80
CA GLY A 263 18.86 -7.19 1.96
C GLY A 263 18.35 -7.98 3.16
N PRO A 264 17.12 -7.72 3.64
CA PRO A 264 16.52 -8.46 4.75
C PRO A 264 16.40 -9.97 4.49
N CYS A 265 16.10 -10.41 3.25
CA CYS A 265 16.06 -11.83 2.90
C CYS A 265 17.40 -12.49 3.10
N LYS A 266 18.49 -11.83 2.66
CA LYS A 266 19.86 -12.34 2.85
C LYS A 266 20.25 -12.45 4.33
N ALA A 267 19.71 -11.56 5.18
CA ALA A 267 19.93 -11.61 6.62
C ALA A 267 19.22 -12.81 7.28
N GLU A 268 18.11 -13.30 6.71
CA GLU A 268 17.39 -14.48 7.20
C GLU A 268 18.04 -15.82 6.80
N ILE A 269 18.82 -15.87 5.72
CA ILE A 269 19.42 -17.14 5.25
C ILE A 269 20.25 -17.87 6.32
N PRO A 270 21.07 -17.22 7.15
CA PRO A 270 21.78 -17.88 8.24
C PRO A 270 20.83 -18.52 9.28
N ASN A 271 19.74 -17.86 9.62
CA ASN A 271 18.72 -18.35 10.52
C ASN A 271 18.01 -19.59 9.94
N ILE A 272 17.54 -19.49 8.70
CA ILE A 272 16.93 -20.62 7.97
C ILE A 272 17.88 -21.81 7.89
N ARG A 273 19.19 -21.56 7.69
CA ARG A 273 20.20 -22.62 7.66
C ARG A 273 20.31 -23.34 9.01
N ASN A 274 20.33 -22.62 10.12
CA ASN A 274 20.36 -23.21 11.46
C ASN A 274 19.14 -24.09 11.70
N ILE A 275 17.95 -23.62 11.28
CA ILE A 275 16.70 -24.37 11.34
C ILE A 275 16.75 -25.62 10.46
N TYR A 276 17.23 -25.51 9.23
CA TYR A 276 17.45 -26.65 8.34
C TYR A 276 18.36 -27.69 8.96
N ASP A 277 19.53 -27.29 9.48
CA ASP A 277 20.49 -28.20 10.08
C ASP A 277 19.95 -28.93 11.30
N LYS A 278 19.10 -28.24 12.09
CA LYS A 278 18.52 -28.78 13.32
C LYS A 278 17.34 -29.71 13.06
N TYR A 279 16.49 -29.41 12.05
CA TYR A 279 15.20 -30.07 11.90
C TYR A 279 15.05 -30.91 10.61
N HIS A 280 15.94 -30.78 9.61
CA HIS A 280 15.79 -31.52 8.35
C HIS A 280 15.73 -33.04 8.56
N LYS A 281 16.61 -33.61 9.40
CA LYS A 281 16.61 -35.05 9.70
C LYS A 281 15.41 -35.49 10.56
N LYS A 282 14.62 -34.54 11.05
CA LYS A 282 13.44 -34.77 11.89
C LYS A 282 12.11 -34.59 11.13
N GLY A 283 12.18 -34.32 9.82
CA GLY A 283 11.00 -34.23 8.96
C GLY A 283 10.67 -32.84 8.47
N LEU A 284 11.54 -31.84 8.64
CA LEU A 284 11.41 -30.52 8.01
C LEU A 284 12.15 -30.51 6.69
N GLU A 285 11.46 -30.09 5.64
CA GLU A 285 12.08 -29.62 4.40
C GLU A 285 12.11 -28.09 4.37
N VAL A 286 13.06 -27.53 3.63
CA VAL A 286 13.12 -26.09 3.35
C VAL A 286 13.12 -25.90 1.84
N LEU A 287 12.36 -24.91 1.38
CA LEU A 287 12.28 -24.55 -0.02
C LEU A 287 12.44 -23.03 -0.14
N SER A 288 13.40 -22.56 -0.91
CA SER A 288 13.47 -21.14 -1.29
C SER A 288 12.85 -20.91 -2.65
N VAL A 289 11.94 -19.96 -2.76
CA VAL A 289 11.24 -19.59 -4.00
C VAL A 289 11.67 -18.19 -4.40
N ALA A 290 12.41 -18.08 -5.49
CA ALA A 290 12.90 -16.79 -5.99
C ALA A 290 11.79 -16.05 -6.75
N VAL A 291 11.46 -14.86 -6.25
CA VAL A 291 10.43 -13.98 -6.81
C VAL A 291 11.05 -12.64 -7.23
N TRP A 292 10.53 -12.04 -8.30
CA TRP A 292 10.96 -10.72 -8.80
C TRP A 292 12.47 -10.59 -9.02
N ASP A 293 13.13 -11.67 -9.43
CA ASP A 293 14.59 -11.73 -9.49
C ASP A 293 15.11 -12.28 -10.83
N GLN A 294 16.36 -11.99 -11.11
CA GLN A 294 17.05 -12.56 -12.25
C GLN A 294 17.63 -13.94 -11.88
N PRO A 295 17.35 -15.00 -12.65
CA PRO A 295 17.77 -16.37 -12.30
C PRO A 295 19.25 -16.52 -12.00
N GLN A 296 20.12 -15.86 -12.76
CA GLN A 296 21.57 -15.94 -12.51
C GLN A 296 21.97 -15.26 -11.20
N ALA A 297 21.39 -14.08 -10.90
CA ALA A 297 21.63 -13.37 -9.65
C ALA A 297 21.19 -14.19 -8.43
N THR A 298 20.04 -14.87 -8.54
CA THR A 298 19.55 -15.82 -7.52
C THR A 298 20.56 -16.95 -7.30
N LYS A 299 21.02 -17.62 -8.37
CA LYS A 299 21.99 -18.72 -8.29
C LYS A 299 23.31 -18.29 -7.62
N ASP A 300 23.84 -17.14 -8.04
CA ASP A 300 25.11 -16.61 -7.51
C ASP A 300 24.98 -16.23 -6.03
N THR A 301 23.88 -15.58 -5.65
CA THR A 301 23.62 -15.20 -4.26
C THR A 301 23.39 -16.42 -3.39
N ALA A 302 22.60 -17.38 -3.83
CA ALA A 302 22.36 -18.63 -3.10
C ALA A 302 23.69 -19.38 -2.82
N LYS A 303 24.60 -19.40 -3.79
CA LYS A 303 25.95 -19.99 -3.62
C LYS A 303 26.79 -19.22 -2.59
N VAL A 304 26.81 -17.89 -2.68
CA VAL A 304 27.56 -17.03 -1.73
C VAL A 304 27.06 -17.22 -0.30
N TYR A 305 25.75 -17.27 -0.12
CA TYR A 305 25.13 -17.44 1.20
C TYR A 305 25.02 -18.92 1.62
N GLY A 306 25.46 -19.87 0.80
CA GLY A 306 25.50 -21.30 1.12
C GLY A 306 24.12 -21.91 1.33
N VAL A 307 23.15 -21.56 0.50
CA VAL A 307 21.86 -22.22 0.43
C VAL A 307 22.05 -23.65 -0.08
N LYS A 308 21.64 -24.64 0.73
CA LYS A 308 21.90 -26.07 0.46
C LYS A 308 20.63 -26.91 0.38
N TRP A 309 19.48 -26.28 0.49
CA TRP A 309 18.16 -26.88 0.34
C TRP A 309 17.58 -26.58 -1.04
N ASP A 310 16.42 -27.17 -1.33
CA ASP A 310 15.76 -27.04 -2.62
C ASP A 310 15.34 -25.60 -2.95
N GLN A 311 15.37 -25.27 -4.22
CA GLN A 311 15.01 -23.94 -4.71
C GLN A 311 14.13 -24.01 -5.96
N ILE A 312 13.14 -23.15 -6.04
CA ILE A 312 12.46 -22.81 -7.28
C ILE A 312 13.01 -21.46 -7.72
N ILE A 313 13.79 -21.48 -8.80
CA ILE A 313 14.44 -20.30 -9.36
C ILE A 313 13.61 -19.81 -10.54
N ASN A 314 13.29 -18.50 -10.59
CA ASN A 314 12.46 -17.89 -11.65
C ASN A 314 10.95 -18.04 -11.46
N ALA A 315 10.45 -18.04 -10.22
CA ALA A 315 9.01 -18.06 -10.00
C ALA A 315 8.34 -16.71 -10.29
N GLN A 316 9.09 -15.63 -10.35
CA GLN A 316 8.66 -14.27 -10.67
C GLN A 316 7.47 -13.82 -9.79
N GLN A 317 6.40 -13.26 -10.38
CA GLN A 317 5.21 -12.83 -9.67
C GLN A 317 4.17 -13.94 -9.42
N VAL A 318 4.30 -15.10 -10.06
CA VAL A 318 3.28 -16.15 -9.98
C VAL A 318 2.88 -16.52 -8.55
N PRO A 319 3.82 -16.90 -7.65
CA PRO A 319 3.45 -17.22 -6.27
C PRO A 319 3.05 -15.98 -5.46
N THR A 320 3.60 -14.82 -5.74
CA THR A 320 3.28 -13.61 -4.95
C THR A 320 1.87 -13.13 -5.21
N GLU A 321 1.40 -13.17 -6.44
CA GLU A 321 0.00 -12.90 -6.80
C GLU A 321 -0.93 -13.95 -6.19
N LEU A 322 -0.57 -15.24 -6.29
CA LEU A 322 -1.40 -16.36 -5.82
C LEU A 322 -1.57 -16.39 -4.29
N TYR A 323 -0.56 -15.95 -3.55
CA TYR A 323 -0.56 -15.95 -2.08
C TYR A 323 -0.78 -14.56 -1.46
N GLY A 324 -0.99 -13.52 -2.29
CA GLY A 324 -1.16 -12.14 -1.84
C GLY A 324 0.07 -11.59 -1.11
N ILE A 325 1.28 -11.96 -1.57
CA ILE A 325 2.56 -11.53 -0.98
C ILE A 325 2.93 -10.16 -1.57
N GLN A 326 2.88 -9.13 -0.72
CA GLN A 326 3.17 -7.75 -1.12
C GLN A 326 4.64 -7.33 -0.86
N GLY A 327 5.38 -8.13 -0.09
CA GLY A 327 6.78 -7.82 0.26
C GLY A 327 7.56 -9.06 0.69
N ILE A 328 8.88 -9.01 0.53
CA ILE A 328 9.82 -10.07 0.91
C ILE A 328 10.88 -9.55 1.92
N PRO A 329 11.43 -10.44 2.77
CA PRO A 329 11.17 -11.88 2.83
C PRO A 329 9.71 -12.17 3.19
N HIS A 330 9.14 -13.30 2.75
CA HIS A 330 7.86 -13.81 3.24
C HIS A 330 8.00 -15.31 3.47
N ILE A 331 7.93 -15.73 4.73
CA ILE A 331 8.20 -17.10 5.11
C ILE A 331 6.93 -17.77 5.60
N ILE A 332 6.62 -18.96 5.05
CA ILE A 332 5.42 -19.73 5.36
C ILE A 332 5.82 -21.14 5.79
N LEU A 333 5.26 -21.59 6.90
CA LEU A 333 5.35 -23.00 7.34
C LEU A 333 4.12 -23.77 6.87
N PHE A 334 4.34 -24.86 6.15
CA PHE A 334 3.30 -25.78 5.67
C PHE A 334 3.35 -27.10 6.45
N GLY A 335 2.18 -27.62 6.75
CA GLY A 335 2.00 -28.96 7.33
C GLY A 335 2.24 -30.08 6.31
N PRO A 336 2.30 -31.34 6.79
CA PRO A 336 2.55 -32.51 5.94
C PRO A 336 1.50 -32.74 4.86
N ASP A 337 0.28 -32.30 5.08
CA ASP A 337 -0.85 -32.36 4.14
C ASP A 337 -0.91 -31.15 3.19
N GLY A 338 -0.08 -30.14 3.44
CA GLY A 338 -0.08 -28.87 2.71
C GLY A 338 -0.92 -27.75 3.35
N THR A 339 -1.43 -27.96 4.58
CA THR A 339 -2.08 -26.89 5.35
C THR A 339 -1.08 -25.79 5.67
N ILE A 340 -1.45 -24.54 5.48
CA ILE A 340 -0.69 -23.36 5.90
C ILE A 340 -0.79 -23.25 7.42
N LEU A 341 0.31 -23.51 8.13
CA LEU A 341 0.34 -23.49 9.57
C LEU A 341 0.60 -22.10 10.13
N LYS A 342 1.55 -21.39 9.53
CA LYS A 342 1.90 -20.02 9.90
C LYS A 342 2.48 -19.31 8.71
N ARG A 343 2.20 -18.01 8.57
CA ARG A 343 2.76 -17.20 7.49
C ARG A 343 3.37 -15.91 8.03
N ASN A 344 4.18 -15.28 7.19
CA ASN A 344 4.91 -14.04 7.49
C ASN A 344 5.89 -14.15 8.66
N LEU A 345 6.45 -15.34 8.86
CA LEU A 345 7.44 -15.64 9.92
C LEU A 345 8.74 -14.85 9.73
N ARG A 346 9.37 -14.44 10.85
CA ARG A 346 10.65 -13.70 10.86
C ARG A 346 11.50 -14.09 12.06
N GLY A 347 12.82 -14.05 11.89
CA GLY A 347 13.79 -14.16 12.98
C GLY A 347 13.57 -15.37 13.86
N GLU A 348 13.54 -15.18 15.17
CA GLU A 348 13.39 -16.25 16.15
C GLU A 348 12.01 -16.94 16.10
N GLU A 349 10.96 -16.23 15.65
CA GLU A 349 9.62 -16.80 15.50
C GLU A 349 9.59 -18.01 14.56
N ILE A 350 10.49 -18.09 13.58
CA ILE A 350 10.53 -19.21 12.64
C ILE A 350 10.85 -20.51 13.40
N GLU A 351 11.86 -20.48 14.27
CA GLU A 351 12.23 -21.66 15.04
C GLU A 351 11.20 -21.99 16.10
N GLU A 352 10.65 -20.98 16.77
CA GLU A 352 9.58 -21.16 17.75
C GLU A 352 8.37 -21.87 17.14
N GLU A 353 7.98 -21.46 15.93
CA GLU A 353 6.85 -22.09 15.24
C GLU A 353 7.16 -23.52 14.81
N VAL A 354 8.32 -23.75 14.18
CA VAL A 354 8.76 -25.10 13.76
C VAL A 354 8.81 -26.06 14.96
N ALA A 355 9.31 -25.60 16.11
CA ALA A 355 9.46 -26.43 17.32
C ALA A 355 8.13 -26.88 17.94
N LYS A 356 7.00 -26.23 17.61
CA LYS A 356 5.66 -26.67 18.04
C LYS A 356 5.28 -28.03 17.41
N TYR A 357 5.76 -28.29 16.21
CA TYR A 357 5.37 -29.46 15.40
C TYR A 357 6.46 -30.53 15.32
N ILE A 358 7.75 -30.15 15.39
CA ILE A 358 8.90 -31.03 15.16
C ILE A 358 9.82 -31.00 16.39
N LYS A 359 9.90 -32.15 17.07
CA LYS A 359 10.70 -32.32 18.33
C LYS A 359 12.10 -32.86 18.06
#